data_ee1bd52bb91d6f3998ca7a42287cd7a2
#
_entry.id   ee1bd52bb91d6f3998ca7a42287cd7a2
#
_cell.length_a   1.000
_cell.length_b   1.000
_cell.length_c   1.000
_cell.angle_alpha   90.00
_cell.angle_beta   90.00
_cell.angle_gamma   90.00
#
_symmetry.space_group_name_H-M   'P 1'
#
loop_
_entity.id
_entity.type
_entity.pdbx_description
1 polymer ?
#
loop_
_entity_poly.entity_id
_entity_poly.type
_entity_poly.pdbx_seq_one_letter_code
_entity_poly.pdbx_strand_id
1 'polypeptide(L)'
;MLLALRSLAILKPCCFGDVLLTTPLLGVLRRAYPEARIDFVVGSHARAAVEANPLIDNRIDCGRVGQGGYPLADLLALIRKLRAGRYDAIFVPDRSPVLALAASLGGAHFTIGLSSGWRGLPYNHRLPVSPGDIRHEADLYLDLARALNVPTEYAAVEYTPP
;
A
#
# COMPACT_ATOMS: atom_id res chain seq x y z
N MET A 1 -16.42 1.13 -15.03
CA MET A 1 -15.96 -0.25 -15.26
C MET A 1 -14.68 -0.44 -14.46
N LEU A 2 -14.61 -1.47 -13.62
CA LEU A 2 -13.40 -1.80 -12.88
C LEU A 2 -12.32 -2.36 -13.83
N LEU A 3 -11.05 -2.02 -13.53
CA LEU A 3 -9.90 -2.62 -14.21
C LEU A 3 -9.81 -4.11 -13.86
N ALA A 4 -9.35 -4.94 -14.78
CA ALA A 4 -9.15 -6.37 -14.52
C ALA A 4 -7.76 -6.57 -13.89
N LEU A 5 -7.64 -6.37 -12.58
CA LEU A 5 -6.39 -6.57 -11.82
C LEU A 5 -6.38 -7.97 -11.21
N ARG A 6 -5.25 -8.67 -11.34
CA ARG A 6 -5.04 -10.04 -10.84
C ARG A 6 -3.98 -10.14 -9.75
N SER A 7 -3.13 -9.12 -9.63
CA SER A 7 -2.05 -9.09 -8.65
C SER A 7 -1.84 -7.68 -8.10
N LEU A 8 -2.02 -7.54 -6.80
CA LEU A 8 -1.98 -6.27 -6.09
C LEU A 8 -0.96 -6.32 -4.97
N ALA A 9 -0.30 -5.20 -4.70
CA ALA A 9 0.50 -5.02 -3.48
C ALA A 9 0.06 -3.77 -2.73
N ILE A 10 0.05 -3.85 -1.41
CA ILE A 10 -0.07 -2.70 -0.51
C ILE A 10 1.29 -2.53 0.17
N LEU A 11 1.92 -1.39 -0.04
CA LEU A 11 3.24 -1.07 0.51
C LEU A 11 3.10 -0.06 1.67
N LYS A 12 3.10 -0.57 2.90
CA LYS A 12 3.08 0.23 4.14
C LYS A 12 4.08 -0.35 5.14
N PRO A 13 5.35 0.10 5.11
CA PRO A 13 6.44 -0.51 5.88
C PRO A 13 6.31 -0.33 7.38
N CYS A 14 5.87 0.84 7.85
CA CYS A 14 6.02 1.25 9.23
C CYS A 14 4.72 1.56 9.93
N CYS A 15 4.85 1.38 11.19
CA CYS A 15 4.00 1.82 12.31
C CYS A 15 2.71 1.02 12.42
N PHE A 16 2.63 0.25 13.51
CA PHE A 16 1.53 -0.68 13.77
C PHE A 16 0.15 -0.05 13.56
N GLY A 17 -0.07 1.15 14.11
CA GLY A 17 -1.33 1.88 13.94
C GLY A 17 -1.61 2.26 12.49
N ASP A 18 -0.61 2.76 11.79
CA ASP A 18 -0.76 3.14 10.38
C ASP A 18 -1.02 1.93 9.48
N VAL A 19 -0.33 0.80 9.75
CA VAL A 19 -0.58 -0.46 9.04
C VAL A 19 -2.02 -0.94 9.30
N LEU A 20 -2.48 -0.85 10.55
CA LEU A 20 -3.86 -1.19 10.90
C LEU A 20 -4.88 -0.28 10.16
N LEU A 21 -4.60 1.01 10.03
CA LEU A 21 -5.43 1.96 9.31
C LEU A 21 -5.47 1.71 7.78
N THR A 22 -4.63 0.84 7.24
CA THR A 22 -4.74 0.40 5.83
C THR A 22 -5.71 -0.75 5.62
N THR A 23 -6.21 -1.39 6.67
CA THR A 23 -7.12 -2.54 6.54
C THR A 23 -8.45 -2.20 5.84
N PRO A 24 -9.04 -1.00 5.96
CA PRO A 24 -10.19 -0.61 5.14
C PRO A 24 -9.88 -0.64 3.64
N LEU A 25 -8.70 -0.14 3.23
CA LEU A 25 -8.24 -0.21 1.83
C LEU A 25 -8.13 -1.66 1.37
N LEU A 26 -7.51 -2.53 2.18
CA LEU A 26 -7.39 -3.96 1.89
C LEU A 26 -8.77 -4.60 1.72
N GLY A 27 -9.73 -4.32 2.62
CA GLY A 27 -11.09 -4.85 2.56
C GLY A 27 -11.84 -4.49 1.29
N VAL A 28 -11.77 -3.22 0.86
CA VAL A 28 -12.44 -2.79 -0.39
C VAL A 28 -11.76 -3.36 -1.62
N LEU A 29 -10.42 -3.49 -1.63
CA LEU A 29 -9.68 -4.11 -2.74
C LEU A 29 -10.02 -5.60 -2.85
N ARG A 30 -10.05 -6.36 -1.75
CA ARG A 30 -10.44 -7.78 -1.77
C ARG A 30 -11.87 -7.97 -2.25
N ARG A 31 -12.79 -7.11 -1.87
CA ARG A 31 -14.19 -7.17 -2.33
C ARG A 31 -14.33 -6.88 -3.82
N ALA A 32 -13.57 -5.90 -4.32
CA ALA A 32 -13.60 -5.55 -5.74
C ALA A 32 -12.87 -6.59 -6.62
N TYR A 33 -11.85 -7.24 -6.07
CA TYR A 33 -10.98 -8.21 -6.76
C TYR A 33 -10.87 -9.52 -5.96
N PRO A 34 -11.95 -10.31 -5.83
CA PRO A 34 -11.99 -11.49 -4.96
C PRO A 34 -10.94 -12.54 -5.34
N GLU A 35 -10.65 -12.70 -6.63
CA GLU A 35 -9.71 -13.68 -7.16
C GLU A 35 -8.27 -13.14 -7.34
N ALA A 36 -8.05 -11.85 -7.06
CA ALA A 36 -6.71 -11.28 -7.19
C ALA A 36 -5.80 -11.73 -6.04
N ARG A 37 -4.54 -11.94 -6.33
CA ARG A 37 -3.52 -12.05 -5.28
C ARG A 37 -3.27 -10.68 -4.70
N ILE A 38 -3.41 -10.55 -3.37
CA ILE A 38 -3.12 -9.32 -2.62
C ILE A 38 -2.00 -9.59 -1.63
N ASP A 39 -0.85 -9.01 -1.89
CA ASP A 39 0.32 -9.09 -1.03
C ASP A 39 0.47 -7.80 -0.20
N PHE A 40 0.82 -7.95 1.08
CA PHE A 40 1.06 -6.82 1.97
C PHE A 40 2.55 -6.72 2.29
N VAL A 41 3.15 -5.58 1.94
CA VAL A 41 4.58 -5.31 2.15
C VAL A 41 4.75 -4.48 3.41
N VAL A 42 5.33 -5.08 4.44
CA VAL A 42 5.39 -4.53 5.80
C VAL A 42 6.72 -4.87 6.46
N GLY A 43 7.21 -4.02 7.35
CA GLY A 43 8.37 -4.31 8.18
C GLY A 43 8.02 -5.24 9.35
N SER A 44 9.01 -6.00 9.82
CA SER A 44 8.84 -7.02 10.86
C SER A 44 8.17 -6.50 12.14
N HIS A 45 8.48 -5.27 12.55
CA HIS A 45 7.95 -4.64 13.77
C HIS A 45 6.47 -4.23 13.69
N ALA A 46 5.91 -4.04 12.49
CA ALA A 46 4.50 -3.71 12.28
C ALA A 46 3.68 -4.89 11.73
N ARG A 47 4.34 -6.01 11.43
CA ARG A 47 3.74 -7.19 10.81
C ARG A 47 2.58 -7.77 11.60
N ALA A 48 2.66 -7.73 12.94
CA ALA A 48 1.60 -8.22 13.80
C ALA A 48 0.22 -7.56 13.54
N ALA A 49 0.18 -6.33 13.02
CA ALA A 49 -1.07 -5.65 12.66
C ALA A 49 -1.87 -6.37 11.56
N VAL A 50 -1.20 -7.17 10.73
CA VAL A 50 -1.81 -7.85 9.56
C VAL A 50 -1.48 -9.35 9.50
N GLU A 51 -0.80 -9.90 10.51
CA GLU A 51 -0.31 -11.29 10.49
C GLU A 51 -1.42 -12.31 10.25
N ALA A 52 -2.50 -12.20 10.97
CA ALA A 52 -3.63 -13.13 10.89
C ALA A 52 -4.77 -12.64 9.97
N ASN A 53 -4.58 -11.55 9.21
CA ASN A 53 -5.63 -11.02 8.36
C ASN A 53 -5.90 -11.95 7.17
N PRO A 54 -7.11 -12.55 7.04
CA PRO A 54 -7.42 -13.54 6.02
C PRO A 54 -7.52 -12.96 4.59
N LEU A 55 -7.57 -11.64 4.45
CA LEU A 55 -7.69 -10.97 3.16
C LEU A 55 -6.35 -10.83 2.42
N ILE A 56 -5.24 -11.20 3.08
CA ILE A 56 -3.87 -11.08 2.55
C ILE A 56 -3.35 -12.47 2.15
N ASP A 57 -2.87 -12.60 0.93
CA ASP A 57 -2.29 -13.84 0.43
C ASP A 57 -0.83 -14.00 0.93
N ASN A 58 0.00 -12.97 0.81
CA ASN A 58 1.39 -13.03 1.30
C ASN A 58 1.78 -11.77 2.06
N ARG A 59 2.57 -11.93 3.14
CA ARG A 59 3.21 -10.84 3.88
C ARG A 59 4.66 -10.79 3.49
N ILE A 60 5.07 -9.71 2.81
CA ILE A 60 6.41 -9.52 2.31
C ILE A 60 7.17 -8.62 3.28
N ASP A 61 8.24 -9.14 3.86
CA ASP A 61 9.11 -8.35 4.71
C ASP A 61 9.93 -7.36 3.87
N CYS A 62 9.83 -6.08 4.20
CA CYS A 62 10.62 -5.01 3.58
C CYS A 62 11.90 -4.65 4.34
N GLY A 63 12.31 -5.47 5.31
CA GLY A 63 13.48 -5.20 6.13
C GLY A 63 13.27 -3.97 7.02
N ARG A 64 14.27 -3.10 7.07
CA ARG A 64 14.26 -1.87 7.89
C ARG A 64 13.76 -0.63 7.15
N VAL A 65 13.23 -0.80 5.95
CA VAL A 65 12.68 0.33 5.17
C VAL A 65 11.55 1.00 5.96
N GLY A 66 11.64 2.32 6.14
CA GLY A 66 10.67 3.11 6.89
C GLY A 66 10.79 3.04 8.41
N GLN A 67 11.75 2.30 8.96
CA GLN A 67 12.00 2.18 10.41
C GLN A 67 13.08 3.17 10.86
N GLY A 68 12.77 4.47 10.79
CA GLY A 68 13.75 5.51 11.08
C GLY A 68 14.75 5.79 9.97
N GLY A 69 14.59 5.16 8.79
CA GLY A 69 15.44 5.37 7.63
C GLY A 69 15.15 4.45 6.47
N TYR A 70 16.02 4.54 5.46
CA TYR A 70 15.89 3.77 4.21
C TYR A 70 17.26 3.18 3.84
N PRO A 71 17.73 2.11 4.54
CA PRO A 71 19.00 1.48 4.22
C PRO A 71 19.02 1.02 2.76
N LEU A 72 20.08 1.36 2.03
CA LEU A 72 20.16 1.13 0.59
C LEU A 72 20.00 -0.36 0.22
N ALA A 73 20.63 -1.25 1.01
CA ALA A 73 20.53 -2.69 0.78
C ALA A 73 19.08 -3.20 0.92
N ASP A 74 18.37 -2.75 1.96
CA ASP A 74 16.97 -3.11 2.21
C ASP A 74 16.05 -2.53 1.13
N LEU A 75 16.33 -1.28 0.69
CA LEU A 75 15.58 -0.64 -0.40
C LEU A 75 15.75 -1.38 -1.73
N LEU A 76 16.97 -1.77 -2.08
CA LEU A 76 17.23 -2.55 -3.29
C LEU A 76 16.59 -3.94 -3.21
N ALA A 77 16.61 -4.57 -2.02
CA ALA A 77 15.93 -5.84 -1.80
C ALA A 77 14.41 -5.70 -1.95
N LEU A 78 13.82 -4.62 -1.42
CA LEU A 78 12.41 -4.29 -1.59
C LEU A 78 12.04 -4.14 -3.07
N ILE A 79 12.80 -3.35 -3.83
CA ILE A 79 12.55 -3.16 -5.27
C ILE A 79 12.61 -4.50 -6.02
N ARG A 80 13.57 -5.36 -5.70
CA ARG A 80 13.66 -6.71 -6.31
C ARG A 80 12.44 -7.57 -5.97
N LYS A 81 11.98 -7.54 -4.72
CA LYS A 81 10.77 -8.25 -4.28
C LYS A 81 9.52 -7.75 -5.00
N LEU A 82 9.35 -6.42 -5.13
CA LEU A 82 8.25 -5.83 -5.86
C LEU A 82 8.27 -6.24 -7.34
N ARG A 83 9.43 -6.23 -8.00
CA ARG A 83 9.58 -6.70 -9.39
C ARG A 83 9.27 -8.19 -9.55
N ALA A 84 9.75 -9.01 -8.63
CA ALA A 84 9.49 -10.44 -8.63
C ALA A 84 8.00 -10.77 -8.47
N GLY A 85 7.27 -9.92 -7.74
CA GLY A 85 5.83 -10.05 -7.53
C GLY A 85 4.99 -9.83 -8.80
N ARG A 86 5.52 -9.12 -9.81
CA ARG A 86 4.83 -8.83 -11.09
C ARG A 86 3.42 -8.30 -10.87
N TYR A 87 3.31 -7.25 -10.06
CA TYR A 87 2.02 -6.67 -9.70
C TYR A 87 1.41 -5.86 -10.85
N ASP A 88 0.09 -5.97 -10.99
CA ASP A 88 -0.68 -5.07 -11.86
C ASP A 88 -0.77 -3.69 -11.22
N ALA A 89 -0.97 -3.64 -9.89
CA ALA A 89 -1.05 -2.40 -9.14
C ALA A 89 -0.29 -2.47 -7.79
N ILE A 90 0.41 -1.38 -7.44
CA ILE A 90 1.01 -1.16 -6.13
C ILE A 90 0.38 0.07 -5.50
N PHE A 91 -0.25 -0.12 -4.35
CA PHE A 91 -0.86 0.94 -3.53
C PHE A 91 0.11 1.35 -2.42
N VAL A 92 0.38 2.64 -2.30
CA VAL A 92 1.30 3.18 -1.29
C VAL A 92 0.57 4.20 -0.43
N PRO A 93 -0.06 3.77 0.68
CA PRO A 93 -0.71 4.65 1.65
C PRO A 93 0.33 5.35 2.54
N ASP A 94 1.22 6.09 1.89
CA ASP A 94 2.34 6.79 2.53
C ASP A 94 2.72 8.03 1.71
N ARG A 95 3.37 9.00 2.35
CA ARG A 95 3.84 10.25 1.73
C ARG A 95 5.35 10.26 1.48
N SER A 96 6.04 9.14 1.67
CA SER A 96 7.49 9.03 1.50
C SER A 96 7.88 9.05 0.02
N PRO A 97 8.74 9.98 -0.42
CA PRO A 97 9.25 9.99 -1.78
C PRO A 97 10.13 8.77 -2.10
N VAL A 98 10.76 8.19 -1.09
CA VAL A 98 11.57 6.98 -1.25
C VAL A 98 10.70 5.77 -1.54
N LEU A 99 9.55 5.64 -0.86
CA LEU A 99 8.59 4.57 -1.15
C LEU A 99 7.92 4.78 -2.51
N ALA A 100 7.65 6.03 -2.90
CA ALA A 100 7.15 6.36 -4.23
C ALA A 100 8.12 5.88 -5.33
N LEU A 101 9.41 6.16 -5.15
CA LEU A 101 10.45 5.70 -6.08
C LEU A 101 10.56 4.17 -6.10
N ALA A 102 10.57 3.53 -4.93
CA ALA A 102 10.64 2.07 -4.83
C ALA A 102 9.46 1.39 -5.52
N ALA A 103 8.23 1.89 -5.32
CA ALA A 103 7.03 1.37 -5.97
C ALA A 103 7.10 1.53 -7.50
N SER A 104 7.52 2.70 -8.00
CA SER A 104 7.68 2.94 -9.43
C SER A 104 8.73 2.05 -10.06
N LEU A 105 9.86 1.84 -9.38
CA LEU A 105 10.89 0.90 -9.81
C LEU A 105 10.47 -0.56 -9.66
N GLY A 106 9.39 -0.84 -8.92
CA GLY A 106 8.77 -2.16 -8.80
C GLY A 106 8.17 -2.69 -10.09
N GLY A 107 7.92 -1.83 -11.08
CA GLY A 107 7.52 -2.23 -12.43
C GLY A 107 6.04 -2.61 -12.59
N ALA A 108 5.17 -2.24 -11.65
CA ALA A 108 3.73 -2.40 -11.79
C ALA A 108 3.14 -1.45 -12.85
N HIS A 109 2.04 -1.87 -13.50
CA HIS A 109 1.33 -1.02 -14.46
C HIS A 109 0.74 0.23 -13.78
N PHE A 110 0.19 0.05 -12.58
CA PHE A 110 -0.38 1.13 -11.77
C PHE A 110 0.40 1.28 -10.47
N THR A 111 0.94 2.47 -10.24
CA THR A 111 1.52 2.85 -8.94
C THR A 111 0.70 4.01 -8.40
N ILE A 112 -0.02 3.74 -7.31
CA ILE A 112 -1.01 4.65 -6.75
C ILE A 112 -0.53 5.06 -5.36
N GLY A 113 -0.38 6.35 -5.13
CA GLY A 113 0.09 6.82 -3.84
C GLY A 113 -0.30 8.24 -3.50
N LEU A 114 -0.18 8.56 -2.21
CA LEU A 114 -0.43 9.90 -1.68
C LEU A 114 0.72 10.83 -2.09
N SER A 115 0.36 12.01 -2.56
CA SER A 115 1.31 13.01 -3.03
C SER A 115 1.21 14.29 -2.22
N SER A 116 2.32 14.72 -1.65
CA SER A 116 2.47 16.04 -1.05
C SER A 116 3.50 16.83 -1.84
N GLY A 117 3.02 17.69 -2.74
CA GLY A 117 3.88 18.40 -3.69
C GLY A 117 4.67 17.46 -4.59
N TRP A 118 6.00 17.61 -4.64
CA TRP A 118 6.89 16.81 -5.50
C TRP A 118 7.09 15.34 -5.04
N ARG A 119 6.73 15.02 -3.79
CA ARG A 119 7.03 13.71 -3.16
C ARG A 119 6.36 12.52 -3.85
N GLY A 120 5.26 12.76 -4.54
CA GLY A 120 4.54 11.72 -5.27
C GLY A 120 4.86 11.67 -6.78
N LEU A 121 5.83 12.44 -7.27
CA LEU A 121 6.16 12.50 -8.70
C LEU A 121 6.41 11.13 -9.36
N PRO A 122 7.03 10.13 -8.68
CA PRO A 122 7.24 8.82 -9.28
C PRO A 122 5.95 8.01 -9.54
N TYR A 123 4.84 8.28 -8.84
CA TYR A 123 3.59 7.55 -9.09
C TYR A 123 2.97 7.93 -10.44
N ASN A 124 2.39 6.97 -11.14
CA ASN A 124 1.58 7.24 -12.32
C ASN A 124 0.12 7.61 -11.98
N HIS A 125 -0.35 7.26 -10.77
CA HIS A 125 -1.62 7.75 -10.21
C HIS A 125 -1.35 8.45 -8.88
N ARG A 126 -1.32 9.78 -8.91
CA ARG A 126 -1.03 10.63 -7.75
C ARG A 126 -2.30 11.18 -7.13
N LEU A 127 -2.42 11.01 -5.84
CA LEU A 127 -3.51 11.59 -5.04
C LEU A 127 -2.96 12.74 -4.20
N PRO A 128 -3.25 13.99 -4.59
CA PRO A 128 -2.75 15.13 -3.86
C PRO A 128 -3.39 15.21 -2.46
N VAL A 129 -2.55 15.39 -1.45
CA VAL A 129 -2.97 15.66 -0.07
C VAL A 129 -2.51 17.05 0.30
N SER A 130 -3.46 17.91 0.66
CA SER A 130 -3.16 19.28 1.10
C SER A 130 -2.58 19.31 2.51
N PRO A 131 -1.67 20.24 2.83
CA PRO A 131 -1.11 20.35 4.18
C PRO A 131 -2.13 20.60 5.30
N GLY A 132 -3.31 21.11 4.97
CA GLY A 132 -4.42 21.36 5.90
C GLY A 132 -5.52 20.30 5.85
N ASP A 133 -5.30 19.16 5.21
CA ASP A 133 -6.30 18.10 5.14
C ASP A 133 -6.45 17.45 6.52
N ILE A 134 -7.64 17.61 7.12
CA ILE A 134 -7.98 17.12 8.46
C ILE A 134 -8.72 15.78 8.44
N ARG A 135 -8.88 15.17 7.25
CA ARG A 135 -9.54 13.87 7.13
C ARG A 135 -8.74 12.79 7.87
N HIS A 136 -9.46 11.78 8.33
CA HIS A 136 -8.83 10.63 8.96
C HIS A 136 -7.92 9.88 7.97
N GLU A 137 -6.76 9.41 8.42
CA GLU A 137 -5.78 8.72 7.54
C GLU A 137 -6.40 7.54 6.78
N ALA A 138 -7.30 6.77 7.41
CA ALA A 138 -8.00 5.68 6.73
C ALA A 138 -8.83 6.16 5.53
N ASP A 139 -9.45 7.34 5.60
CA ASP A 139 -10.23 7.90 4.48
C ASP A 139 -9.29 8.32 3.34
N LEU A 140 -8.13 8.88 3.66
CA LEU A 140 -7.10 9.20 2.67
C LEU A 140 -6.58 7.94 1.98
N TYR A 141 -6.44 6.84 2.71
CA TYR A 141 -6.02 5.57 2.13
C TYR A 141 -7.10 4.96 1.22
N LEU A 142 -8.38 5.15 1.55
CA LEU A 142 -9.49 4.74 0.67
C LEU A 142 -9.54 5.51 -0.65
N ASP A 143 -9.05 6.75 -0.68
CA ASP A 143 -8.94 7.50 -1.94
C ASP A 143 -8.03 6.80 -2.95
N LEU A 144 -7.06 6.00 -2.49
CA LEU A 144 -6.23 5.19 -3.40
C LEU A 144 -7.05 4.16 -4.18
N ALA A 145 -8.07 3.56 -3.54
CA ALA A 145 -8.99 2.66 -4.21
C ALA A 145 -9.94 3.42 -5.15
N ARG A 146 -10.45 4.58 -4.72
CA ARG A 146 -11.33 5.44 -5.51
C ARG A 146 -10.66 5.91 -6.80
N ALA A 147 -9.34 6.10 -6.80
CA ALA A 147 -8.56 6.47 -7.99
C ALA A 147 -8.67 5.43 -9.12
N LEU A 148 -8.97 4.18 -8.79
CA LEU A 148 -9.25 3.11 -9.75
C LEU A 148 -10.73 2.77 -9.87
N ASN A 149 -11.63 3.68 -9.45
CA ASN A 149 -13.08 3.51 -9.44
C ASN A 149 -13.57 2.32 -8.59
N VAL A 150 -12.81 1.93 -7.56
CA VAL A 150 -13.24 0.90 -6.60
C VAL A 150 -14.22 1.52 -5.60
N PRO A 151 -15.43 0.94 -5.43
CA PRO A 151 -16.38 1.39 -4.42
C PRO A 151 -15.80 1.22 -3.01
N THR A 152 -16.03 2.22 -2.16
CA THR A 152 -15.48 2.25 -0.78
C THR A 152 -16.55 2.27 0.31
N GLU A 153 -17.81 2.05 -0.05
CA GLU A 153 -18.89 1.86 0.90
C GLU A 153 -18.60 0.61 1.75
N TYR A 154 -18.93 0.66 3.03
CA TYR A 154 -18.71 -0.44 4.00
C TYR A 154 -17.24 -0.75 4.31
N ALA A 155 -16.33 0.20 4.11
CA ALA A 155 -14.96 0.06 4.57
C ALA A 155 -14.90 0.12 6.11
N ALA A 156 -14.19 -0.81 6.73
CA ALA A 156 -14.00 -0.86 8.18
C ALA A 156 -12.55 -1.19 8.52
N VAL A 157 -12.08 -0.69 9.66
CA VAL A 157 -10.79 -1.11 10.21
C VAL A 157 -10.95 -2.52 10.78
N GLU A 158 -10.12 -3.45 10.31
CA GLU A 158 -10.15 -4.84 10.71
C GLU A 158 -8.84 -5.24 11.38
N TYR A 159 -8.94 -5.82 12.55
CA TYR A 159 -7.81 -6.43 13.25
C TYR A 159 -8.17 -7.85 13.68
N THR A 160 -7.42 -8.81 13.18
CA THR A 160 -7.49 -10.20 13.61
C THR A 160 -6.24 -10.47 14.45
N PRO A 161 -6.37 -10.68 15.75
CA PRO A 161 -5.22 -11.02 16.60
C PRO A 161 -4.59 -12.36 16.14
N PRO A 162 -3.28 -12.48 16.32
CA PRO A 162 -2.54 -13.68 15.93
C PRO A 162 -2.90 -14.88 16.82
#